data_bbb502feea1b47f689569760adacd109
#
_entry.id   bbb502feea1b47f689569760adacd109
#
_cell.length_a   1.000
_cell.length_b   1.000
_cell.length_c   1.000
_cell.angle_alpha   90.00
_cell.angle_beta   90.00
_cell.angle_gamma   90.00
#
_symmetry.space_group_name_H-M   'P 1'
#
loop_
_entity.id
_entity.type
_entity.pdbx_description
1 polymer ?
#
loop_
_entity_poly.entity_id
_entity_poly.type
_entity_poly.pdbx_seq_one_letter_code
_entity_poly.pdbx_strand_id
1 'polypeptide(L)'
;MKKYLSLFLLAIITFGFAQNKPVQVKRATVAFLNVENLWDTIPSADYIDGTLPRNNPKFHRSVPIDSLKYLEVTEDYQGPWNDDLLIGKKVIRNQILADDFTPKSAKNYNTKVYNQKLANEAKVISELGLSYTKTLPAIVGLIEVENRQVIEDLIKQPALAKADYGIVHYNCYDARGVDVGLIYQKKRFTVTDSYKRELVLYNDEGKRTYTRDILVVKGLLDGEKIAVFMNHWPSRSGGEAKSQARRNFAAQALKEEMDKIRAEDPDRILISMGDYNDDPVSPSLKNYLKAVGDKKELSEEYPYYNLMYKMYKQGVASLGYRDAPNLFDQIIVSKNALSDN
;
A
#
# COMPACT_ATOMS: atom_id res chain seq x y z
N MET A 1 -45.43 -75.22 -27.04
CA MET A 1 -44.85 -74.92 -25.73
C MET A 1 -43.89 -73.76 -25.95
N LYS A 2 -44.29 -72.58 -25.61
CA LYS A 2 -43.44 -71.36 -25.72
C LYS A 2 -42.96 -71.02 -24.29
N LYS A 3 -41.59 -71.08 -24.07
CA LYS A 3 -41.00 -70.64 -22.83
C LYS A 3 -40.76 -69.12 -22.87
N TYR A 4 -41.37 -68.37 -21.96
CA TYR A 4 -41.10 -66.96 -21.73
C TYR A 4 -39.95 -66.85 -20.73
N LEU A 5 -38.88 -66.21 -21.20
CA LEU A 5 -37.73 -65.88 -20.38
C LEU A 5 -37.94 -64.45 -19.85
N SER A 6 -38.26 -64.30 -18.58
CA SER A 6 -38.39 -62.99 -17.94
C SER A 6 -37.01 -62.49 -17.53
N LEU A 7 -36.60 -61.40 -18.16
CA LEU A 7 -35.36 -60.70 -17.83
C LEU A 7 -35.64 -59.70 -16.68
N PHE A 8 -35.12 -59.98 -15.49
CA PHE A 8 -35.18 -59.04 -14.36
C PHE A 8 -34.02 -58.03 -14.51
N LEU A 9 -34.35 -56.80 -14.84
CA LEU A 9 -33.38 -55.71 -14.87
C LEU A 9 -33.23 -55.16 -13.46
N LEU A 10 -32.11 -55.44 -12.77
CA LEU A 10 -31.81 -54.92 -11.45
C LEU A 10 -31.11 -53.54 -11.62
N ALA A 11 -31.89 -52.47 -11.45
CA ALA A 11 -31.34 -51.12 -11.44
C ALA A 11 -30.66 -50.86 -10.10
N ILE A 12 -29.31 -50.89 -10.10
CA ILE A 12 -28.51 -50.45 -8.95
C ILE A 12 -28.46 -48.92 -8.96
N ILE A 13 -29.27 -48.29 -8.10
CA ILE A 13 -29.20 -46.85 -7.84
C ILE A 13 -28.01 -46.64 -6.88
N THR A 14 -26.86 -46.25 -7.41
CA THR A 14 -25.74 -45.79 -6.60
C THR A 14 -26.08 -44.37 -6.12
N PHE A 15 -26.51 -44.24 -4.89
CA PHE A 15 -26.51 -42.96 -4.20
C PHE A 15 -25.04 -42.50 -4.02
N GLY A 16 -24.59 -41.64 -4.88
CA GLY A 16 -23.31 -40.92 -4.67
C GLY A 16 -23.50 -40.01 -3.47
N PHE A 17 -23.05 -40.42 -2.31
CA PHE A 17 -22.80 -39.47 -1.21
C PHE A 17 -21.70 -38.52 -1.67
N ALA A 18 -22.10 -37.30 -2.00
CA ALA A 18 -21.15 -36.21 -2.14
C ALA A 18 -20.47 -36.05 -0.76
N GLN A 19 -19.29 -36.64 -0.59
CA GLN A 19 -18.44 -36.35 0.55
C GLN A 19 -18.10 -34.86 0.46
N ASN A 20 -18.72 -34.06 1.31
CA ASN A 20 -18.25 -32.70 1.56
C ASN A 20 -16.79 -32.81 2.01
N LYS A 21 -15.86 -32.54 1.11
CA LYS A 21 -14.45 -32.44 1.49
C LYS A 21 -14.40 -31.35 2.56
N PRO A 22 -13.74 -31.63 3.70
CA PRO A 22 -13.63 -30.60 4.74
C PRO A 22 -13.00 -29.36 4.13
N VAL A 23 -13.62 -28.22 4.32
CA VAL A 23 -13.09 -26.94 3.87
C VAL A 23 -11.73 -26.75 4.55
N GLN A 24 -10.67 -26.77 3.78
CA GLN A 24 -9.34 -26.52 4.31
C GLN A 24 -9.20 -25.01 4.54
N VAL A 25 -9.31 -24.60 5.79
CA VAL A 25 -9.05 -23.22 6.20
C VAL A 25 -7.54 -22.97 6.12
N LYS A 26 -7.13 -22.09 5.24
CA LYS A 26 -5.73 -21.63 5.17
C LYS A 26 -5.63 -20.29 5.90
N ARG A 27 -4.65 -20.21 6.81
CA ARG A 27 -4.31 -18.96 7.48
C ARG A 27 -3.32 -18.17 6.64
N ALA A 28 -3.52 -16.89 6.50
CA ALA A 28 -2.62 -15.95 5.83
C ALA A 28 -2.39 -14.73 6.71
N THR A 29 -1.16 -14.25 6.74
CA THR A 29 -0.86 -12.93 7.29
C THR A 29 -0.86 -11.92 6.15
N VAL A 30 -1.69 -10.88 6.30
CA VAL A 30 -1.65 -9.65 5.53
C VAL A 30 -1.25 -8.55 6.51
N ALA A 31 -0.16 -7.87 6.26
CA ALA A 31 0.43 -6.91 7.18
C ALA A 31 0.99 -5.71 6.42
N PHE A 32 1.38 -4.68 7.14
CA PHE A 32 2.18 -3.58 6.61
C PHE A 32 3.22 -3.14 7.64
N LEU A 33 4.22 -2.43 7.16
CA LEU A 33 5.28 -1.84 7.95
C LEU A 33 5.63 -0.47 7.39
N ASN A 34 5.62 0.55 8.26
CA ASN A 34 6.29 1.80 7.96
C ASN A 34 7.80 1.57 8.18
N VAL A 35 8.57 1.54 7.09
CA VAL A 35 10.01 1.28 7.15
C VAL A 35 10.82 2.54 7.49
N GLU A 36 10.14 3.63 7.85
CA GLU A 36 10.75 4.86 8.33
C GLU A 36 11.93 5.34 7.48
N ASN A 37 11.62 5.69 6.22
CA ASN A 37 12.60 6.19 5.25
C ASN A 37 13.65 5.13 4.86
N LEU A 38 13.23 4.10 4.16
CA LEU A 38 14.13 3.14 3.53
C LEU A 38 14.66 3.71 2.21
N TRP A 39 15.83 4.30 2.29
CA TRP A 39 16.55 4.92 1.19
C TRP A 39 17.75 4.08 0.81
N ASP A 40 18.18 4.14 -0.43
CA ASP A 40 19.50 3.65 -0.81
C ASP A 40 20.58 4.69 -0.45
N THR A 41 21.83 4.43 -0.79
CA THR A 41 22.94 5.33 -0.46
C THR A 41 23.35 6.21 -1.62
N ILE A 42 22.64 6.11 -2.73
CA ILE A 42 22.91 6.87 -3.93
C ILE A 42 22.22 8.22 -3.76
N PRO A 43 22.90 9.33 -4.01
CA PRO A 43 22.23 10.62 -4.02
C PRO A 43 21.07 10.55 -4.99
N SER A 44 19.86 10.52 -4.45
CA SER A 44 18.72 10.50 -5.31
C SER A 44 18.68 11.78 -6.09
N ALA A 45 18.44 11.71 -7.33
CA ALA A 45 18.33 12.89 -8.10
C ALA A 45 16.97 13.47 -8.09
N ASP A 46 16.28 13.18 -7.13
CA ASP A 46 15.36 14.08 -6.59
C ASP A 46 14.39 14.70 -7.58
N TYR A 47 14.10 13.88 -8.57
CA TYR A 47 13.02 14.25 -9.44
C TYR A 47 11.92 13.33 -9.28
N ILE A 48 10.84 13.89 -9.03
CA ILE A 48 9.56 13.21 -9.08
C ILE A 48 9.36 12.54 -10.43
N ASP A 49 9.75 13.18 -11.48
CA ASP A 49 9.55 12.70 -12.85
C ASP A 49 10.86 12.35 -13.57
N GLY A 50 11.93 12.40 -12.86
CA GLY A 50 13.25 12.03 -13.36
C GLY A 50 13.90 13.04 -14.27
N THR A 51 13.49 14.28 -14.22
CA THR A 51 14.12 15.32 -15.00
C THR A 51 14.73 16.40 -14.17
N LEU A 52 16.04 16.48 -14.19
CA LEU A 52 16.78 17.63 -13.76
C LEU A 52 17.56 18.18 -14.93
N PRO A 53 17.86 19.49 -14.95
CA PRO A 53 18.80 20.05 -15.85
C PRO A 53 20.15 19.36 -15.75
N ARG A 54 20.77 19.13 -16.86
CA ARG A 54 22.07 18.44 -16.95
C ARG A 54 23.17 19.12 -16.16
N ASN A 55 23.09 20.41 -16.01
CA ASN A 55 24.06 21.18 -15.22
C ASN A 55 23.87 21.03 -13.70
N ASN A 56 22.79 20.40 -13.26
CA ASN A 56 22.65 20.07 -11.85
C ASN A 56 23.50 18.84 -11.53
N PRO A 57 24.38 18.88 -10.51
CA PRO A 57 25.23 17.75 -10.15
C PRO A 57 24.44 16.52 -9.69
N LYS A 58 23.16 16.70 -9.36
CA LYS A 58 22.25 15.63 -8.98
C LYS A 58 21.42 15.13 -10.15
N PHE A 59 21.79 15.48 -11.38
CA PHE A 59 21.04 15.07 -12.53
C PHE A 59 21.09 13.57 -12.73
N HIS A 60 19.98 12.93 -12.55
CA HIS A 60 19.71 11.57 -12.96
C HIS A 60 18.20 11.39 -13.10
N ARG A 61 17.77 10.23 -13.47
CA ARG A 61 16.37 9.97 -13.67
C ARG A 61 15.82 9.02 -12.61
N SER A 62 14.83 9.47 -11.89
CA SER A 62 13.99 8.61 -11.04
C SER A 62 12.63 8.41 -11.69
N VAL A 63 12.55 7.78 -12.82
CA VAL A 63 11.45 7.96 -13.74
C VAL A 63 10.48 6.83 -13.75
N PRO A 64 9.17 7.10 -13.74
CA PRO A 64 8.20 6.16 -14.25
C PRO A 64 8.49 5.87 -15.72
N ILE A 65 8.73 4.62 -16.03
CA ILE A 65 9.16 4.18 -17.37
C ILE A 65 8.25 4.70 -18.47
N ASP A 66 6.95 4.73 -18.23
CA ASP A 66 5.95 5.19 -19.17
C ASP A 66 6.06 6.67 -19.55
N SER A 67 6.73 7.43 -18.72
CA SER A 67 6.91 8.86 -18.90
C SER A 67 8.25 9.26 -19.50
N LEU A 68 9.19 8.34 -19.60
CA LEU A 68 10.57 8.62 -20.01
C LEU A 68 10.70 9.43 -21.29
N LYS A 69 9.88 9.14 -22.27
CA LYS A 69 9.91 9.82 -23.57
C LYS A 69 9.51 11.30 -23.53
N TYR A 70 9.00 11.78 -22.42
CA TYR A 70 8.65 13.20 -22.25
C TYR A 70 9.69 13.98 -21.49
N LEU A 71 10.68 13.30 -20.98
CA LEU A 71 11.57 13.82 -19.96
C LEU A 71 12.92 14.24 -20.53
N GLU A 72 12.93 14.58 -21.80
CA GLU A 72 14.08 15.21 -22.41
C GLU A 72 14.13 16.69 -22.00
N VAL A 73 14.87 16.95 -20.94
CA VAL A 73 15.20 18.33 -20.58
C VAL A 73 16.41 18.73 -21.37
N THR A 74 16.34 19.86 -22.04
CA THR A 74 17.47 20.40 -22.77
C THR A 74 18.62 20.76 -21.82
N GLU A 75 19.85 20.71 -22.30
CA GLU A 75 21.04 21.06 -21.50
C GLU A 75 20.98 22.45 -20.91
N ASP A 76 20.31 23.37 -21.59
CA ASP A 76 20.22 24.78 -21.24
C ASP A 76 19.08 25.12 -20.26
N TYR A 77 18.34 24.13 -19.83
CA TYR A 77 17.24 24.40 -18.91
C TYR A 77 17.76 24.90 -17.58
N GLN A 78 17.52 26.16 -17.30
CA GLN A 78 17.90 26.87 -16.07
C GLN A 78 16.67 27.31 -15.26
N GLY A 79 15.51 26.80 -15.64
CA GLY A 79 14.23 27.28 -15.15
C GLY A 79 14.01 27.14 -13.66
N PRO A 80 12.96 27.75 -13.15
CA PRO A 80 12.59 27.63 -11.77
C PRO A 80 12.25 26.17 -11.44
N TRP A 81 12.72 25.71 -10.34
CA TRP A 81 12.44 24.41 -9.75
C TRP A 81 11.09 24.44 -9.07
N ASN A 82 10.07 24.58 -9.80
CA ASN A 82 8.72 24.57 -9.31
C ASN A 82 7.88 23.64 -10.15
N ASP A 83 6.97 23.26 -9.58
CA ASP A 83 5.84 22.41 -9.72
C ASP A 83 5.71 21.68 -11.05
N ASP A 84 5.52 22.37 -12.14
CA ASP A 84 5.23 21.72 -13.41
C ASP A 84 6.05 22.36 -14.54
N LEU A 85 6.73 21.54 -15.30
CA LEU A 85 7.43 21.91 -16.52
C LEU A 85 6.64 21.39 -17.71
N LEU A 86 6.28 22.27 -18.62
CA LEU A 86 5.63 21.89 -19.86
C LEU A 86 6.68 21.56 -20.92
N ILE A 87 6.73 20.32 -21.35
CA ILE A 87 7.54 19.87 -22.47
C ILE A 87 6.62 19.36 -23.56
N GLY A 88 6.60 20.09 -24.68
CA GLY A 88 5.64 19.80 -25.75
C GLY A 88 4.20 19.97 -25.26
N LYS A 89 3.42 18.89 -25.31
CA LYS A 89 2.01 18.90 -24.88
C LYS A 89 1.81 18.30 -23.50
N LYS A 90 2.90 18.02 -22.75
CA LYS A 90 2.84 17.32 -21.47
C LYS A 90 3.45 18.13 -20.35
N VAL A 91 2.82 18.05 -19.21
CA VAL A 91 3.32 18.63 -17.98
C VAL A 91 4.25 17.63 -17.32
N ILE A 92 5.47 18.06 -17.08
CA ILE A 92 6.46 17.31 -16.30
C ILE A 92 6.62 18.00 -14.96
N ARG A 93 6.56 17.23 -13.91
CA ARG A 93 6.72 17.73 -12.57
C ARG A 93 8.19 17.72 -12.19
N ASN A 94 8.60 18.82 -11.65
CA ASN A 94 10.00 19.08 -11.34
C ASN A 94 10.11 19.39 -9.85
N GLN A 95 10.51 18.41 -9.09
CA GLN A 95 10.60 18.55 -7.64
C GLN A 95 11.89 17.93 -7.12
N ILE A 96 12.71 18.76 -6.48
CA ILE A 96 13.95 18.32 -5.86
C ILE A 96 13.65 17.73 -4.50
N LEU A 97 14.21 16.58 -4.23
CA LEU A 97 14.12 15.87 -2.98
C LEU A 97 15.32 16.18 -2.08
N ALA A 98 15.21 15.95 -0.79
CA ALA A 98 16.28 16.22 0.15
C ALA A 98 17.31 15.09 0.18
N ASP A 99 18.60 15.42 0.09
CA ASP A 99 19.71 14.45 0.18
C ASP A 99 20.07 14.09 1.63
N ASP A 100 19.07 13.88 2.44
CA ASP A 100 19.28 13.58 3.86
C ASP A 100 19.85 12.18 4.10
N PHE A 101 19.63 11.26 3.14
CA PHE A 101 19.98 9.85 3.28
C PHE A 101 21.15 9.47 2.37
N THR A 102 22.27 10.17 2.52
CA THR A 102 23.49 9.89 1.76
C THR A 102 24.70 9.78 2.70
N PRO A 103 25.82 9.15 2.27
CA PRO A 103 27.03 9.08 3.06
C PRO A 103 27.63 10.44 3.42
N LYS A 104 27.32 11.49 2.65
CA LYS A 104 27.80 12.85 2.86
C LYS A 104 26.85 13.74 3.63
N SER A 105 25.65 13.26 3.91
CA SER A 105 24.66 14.00 4.69
C SER A 105 24.99 14.01 6.18
N ALA A 106 24.32 14.89 6.93
CA ALA A 106 24.43 14.92 8.39
C ALA A 106 24.03 13.59 9.06
N LYS A 107 23.22 12.78 8.41
CA LYS A 107 22.82 11.45 8.89
C LYS A 107 23.89 10.39 8.65
N ASN A 108 24.90 10.69 7.85
CA ASN A 108 25.96 9.74 7.47
C ASN A 108 25.39 8.37 7.04
N TYR A 109 24.35 8.42 6.21
CA TYR A 109 23.61 7.25 5.77
C TYR A 109 24.41 6.51 4.68
N ASN A 110 25.29 5.63 5.12
CA ASN A 110 26.23 4.90 4.27
C ASN A 110 25.78 3.44 4.06
N THR A 111 26.47 2.72 3.20
CA THR A 111 26.16 1.32 2.85
C THR A 111 26.05 0.40 4.08
N LYS A 112 26.85 0.65 5.14
CA LYS A 112 26.76 -0.16 6.38
C LYS A 112 25.42 0.07 7.08
N VAL A 113 24.99 1.33 7.20
CA VAL A 113 23.70 1.71 7.80
C VAL A 113 22.56 1.14 6.97
N TYR A 114 22.61 1.30 5.66
CA TYR A 114 21.62 0.78 4.73
C TYR A 114 21.47 -0.75 4.87
N ASN A 115 22.55 -1.49 4.78
CA ASN A 115 22.52 -2.95 4.90
C ASN A 115 22.01 -3.42 6.27
N GLN A 116 22.37 -2.71 7.35
CA GLN A 116 21.85 -3.03 8.67
C GLN A 116 20.36 -2.77 8.77
N LYS A 117 19.87 -1.67 8.18
CA LYS A 117 18.45 -1.37 8.12
C LYS A 117 17.69 -2.42 7.34
N LEU A 118 18.14 -2.79 6.14
CA LEU A 118 17.55 -3.88 5.36
C LEU A 118 17.44 -5.19 6.14
N ALA A 119 18.50 -5.57 6.86
CA ALA A 119 18.50 -6.79 7.65
C ALA A 119 17.50 -6.72 8.83
N ASN A 120 17.40 -5.58 9.49
CA ASN A 120 16.46 -5.36 10.58
C ASN A 120 15.00 -5.40 10.08
N GLU A 121 14.70 -4.68 9.01
CA GLU A 121 13.37 -4.67 8.40
C GLU A 121 12.95 -6.07 7.93
N ALA A 122 13.87 -6.79 7.27
CA ALA A 122 13.61 -8.14 6.82
C ALA A 122 13.33 -9.09 8.00
N LYS A 123 14.03 -8.92 9.11
CA LYS A 123 13.79 -9.68 10.35
C LYS A 123 12.39 -9.39 10.90
N VAL A 124 12.04 -8.11 11.06
CA VAL A 124 10.70 -7.70 11.54
C VAL A 124 9.62 -8.30 10.65
N ILE A 125 9.73 -8.14 9.32
CA ILE A 125 8.75 -8.68 8.38
C ILE A 125 8.64 -10.20 8.53
N SER A 126 9.75 -10.92 8.72
CA SER A 126 9.73 -12.38 8.85
C SER A 126 8.99 -12.87 10.09
N GLU A 127 8.85 -12.05 11.12
CA GLU A 127 8.18 -12.36 12.37
C GLU A 127 6.69 -11.97 12.40
N LEU A 128 6.24 -11.13 11.43
CA LEU A 128 4.85 -10.70 11.38
C LEU A 128 3.88 -11.88 11.22
N GLY A 129 3.01 -12.08 12.19
CA GLY A 129 2.00 -13.14 12.19
C GLY A 129 2.56 -14.57 12.28
N LEU A 130 3.87 -14.75 12.43
CA LEU A 130 4.53 -16.07 12.45
C LEU A 130 3.99 -16.98 13.56
N SER A 131 3.65 -16.43 14.71
CA SER A 131 3.05 -17.19 15.83
C SER A 131 1.71 -17.84 15.47
N TYR A 132 0.95 -17.22 14.56
CA TYR A 132 -0.38 -17.67 14.13
C TYR A 132 -0.36 -18.54 12.89
N THR A 133 0.43 -18.17 11.88
CA THR A 133 0.41 -18.82 10.56
C THR A 133 1.52 -19.82 10.37
N LYS A 134 2.59 -19.76 11.19
CA LYS A 134 3.81 -20.56 11.06
C LYS A 134 4.52 -20.40 9.70
N THR A 135 4.17 -19.34 8.98
CA THR A 135 4.74 -19.00 7.67
C THR A 135 5.04 -17.50 7.61
N LEU A 136 5.91 -17.13 6.69
CA LEU A 136 6.12 -15.72 6.35
C LEU A 136 4.80 -15.08 5.89
N PRO A 137 4.62 -13.77 6.05
CA PRO A 137 3.43 -13.06 5.58
C PRO A 137 3.15 -13.32 4.11
N ALA A 138 1.89 -13.52 3.75
CA ALA A 138 1.49 -13.69 2.36
C ALA A 138 1.57 -12.37 1.58
N ILE A 139 1.25 -11.26 2.24
CA ILE A 139 1.27 -9.90 1.68
C ILE A 139 1.81 -8.96 2.75
N VAL A 140 2.72 -8.07 2.37
CA VAL A 140 3.21 -6.98 3.22
C VAL A 140 3.21 -5.68 2.45
N GLY A 141 2.47 -4.70 2.96
CA GLY A 141 2.58 -3.32 2.52
C GLY A 141 3.82 -2.65 3.12
N LEU A 142 4.47 -1.82 2.34
CA LEU A 142 5.64 -1.05 2.75
C LEU A 142 5.36 0.44 2.57
N ILE A 143 5.67 1.22 3.58
CA ILE A 143 5.47 2.67 3.59
C ILE A 143 6.82 3.33 3.80
N GLU A 144 7.05 4.48 3.16
CA GLU A 144 8.30 5.23 3.19
C GLU A 144 9.49 4.49 2.53
N VAL A 145 9.24 3.85 1.41
CA VAL A 145 10.28 3.34 0.53
C VAL A 145 10.66 4.39 -0.51
N GLU A 146 11.94 4.55 -0.81
CA GLU A 146 12.40 5.53 -1.79
C GLU A 146 12.04 5.12 -3.23
N ASN A 147 12.30 3.86 -3.57
CA ASN A 147 12.16 3.39 -4.94
C ASN A 147 12.00 1.85 -4.97
N ARG A 148 11.81 1.31 -6.16
CA ARG A 148 11.71 -0.14 -6.35
C ARG A 148 12.97 -0.88 -5.95
N GLN A 149 14.16 -0.31 -6.14
CA GLN A 149 15.43 -0.98 -5.88
C GLN A 149 15.60 -1.31 -4.39
N VAL A 150 15.21 -0.41 -3.48
CA VAL A 150 15.29 -0.69 -2.04
C VAL A 150 14.37 -1.84 -1.63
N ILE A 151 13.22 -1.99 -2.30
CA ILE A 151 12.31 -3.13 -2.07
C ILE A 151 12.94 -4.42 -2.60
N GLU A 152 13.58 -4.38 -3.75
CA GLU A 152 14.31 -5.54 -4.32
C GLU A 152 15.45 -6.00 -3.41
N ASP A 153 16.18 -5.06 -2.82
CA ASP A 153 17.26 -5.36 -1.89
C ASP A 153 16.72 -5.90 -0.55
N LEU A 154 15.56 -5.43 -0.10
CA LEU A 154 14.88 -5.91 1.09
C LEU A 154 14.44 -7.38 0.94
N ILE A 155 13.79 -7.75 -0.16
CA ILE A 155 13.29 -9.12 -0.34
C ILE A 155 14.40 -10.14 -0.60
N LYS A 156 15.61 -9.69 -0.97
CA LYS A 156 16.81 -10.53 -1.11
C LYS A 156 17.47 -10.85 0.23
N GLN A 157 17.08 -10.19 1.32
CA GLN A 157 17.66 -10.47 2.63
C GLN A 157 17.41 -11.93 3.05
N PRO A 158 18.35 -12.59 3.74
CA PRO A 158 18.25 -14.02 4.08
C PRO A 158 16.95 -14.41 4.78
N ALA A 159 16.40 -13.52 5.61
CA ALA A 159 15.15 -13.75 6.33
C ALA A 159 13.91 -13.86 5.40
N LEU A 160 13.94 -13.23 4.21
CA LEU A 160 12.82 -13.16 3.29
C LEU A 160 13.04 -13.93 1.98
N ALA A 161 14.29 -14.19 1.60
CA ALA A 161 14.65 -14.74 0.29
C ALA A 161 13.91 -16.03 -0.09
N LYS A 162 13.58 -16.88 0.89
CA LYS A 162 12.86 -18.15 0.67
C LYS A 162 11.37 -17.98 0.33
N ALA A 163 10.81 -16.80 0.54
CA ALA A 163 9.40 -16.55 0.31
C ALA A 163 9.05 -16.32 -1.17
N ASP A 164 10.03 -16.06 -2.02
CA ASP A 164 9.86 -15.69 -3.44
C ASP A 164 8.82 -14.58 -3.60
N TYR A 165 9.09 -13.43 -2.95
CA TYR A 165 8.20 -12.28 -3.03
C TYR A 165 8.21 -11.64 -4.42
N GLY A 166 7.00 -11.33 -4.92
CA GLY A 166 6.78 -10.37 -5.98
C GLY A 166 6.65 -8.96 -5.41
N ILE A 167 6.76 -7.95 -6.26
CA ILE A 167 6.70 -6.53 -5.89
C ILE A 167 5.67 -5.83 -6.75
N VAL A 168 4.79 -5.03 -6.12
CA VAL A 168 4.01 -3.98 -6.78
C VAL A 168 4.44 -2.65 -6.22
N HIS A 169 4.88 -1.75 -7.08
CA HIS A 169 5.37 -0.43 -6.74
C HIS A 169 5.20 0.52 -7.91
N TYR A 170 4.77 1.74 -7.61
CA TYR A 170 4.67 2.86 -8.53
C TYR A 170 5.26 4.11 -7.88
N ASN A 171 6.03 4.86 -8.63
CA ASN A 171 6.54 6.14 -8.14
C ASN A 171 5.38 7.12 -7.91
N CYS A 172 5.40 7.80 -6.78
CA CYS A 172 4.55 8.93 -6.46
C CYS A 172 5.29 10.25 -6.72
N TYR A 173 4.56 11.35 -6.57
CA TYR A 173 5.15 12.69 -6.74
C TYR A 173 5.35 13.39 -5.38
N ASP A 174 5.64 12.61 -4.35
CA ASP A 174 5.90 13.16 -3.02
C ASP A 174 7.19 14.00 -2.98
N ALA A 175 7.12 15.15 -2.30
CA ALA A 175 8.24 16.08 -2.21
C ALA A 175 9.49 15.52 -1.52
N ARG A 176 9.32 14.52 -0.67
CA ARG A 176 10.43 13.84 -0.01
C ARG A 176 10.98 12.67 -0.83
N GLY A 177 10.24 12.22 -1.86
CA GLY A 177 10.60 11.07 -2.67
C GLY A 177 10.34 9.73 -2.00
N VAL A 178 9.35 9.67 -1.12
CA VAL A 178 8.95 8.41 -0.51
C VAL A 178 7.65 7.89 -1.13
N ASP A 179 7.62 6.61 -1.35
CA ASP A 179 6.54 5.88 -1.97
C ASP A 179 5.87 4.89 -1.01
N VAL A 180 4.83 4.26 -1.50
CA VAL A 180 4.25 3.06 -0.93
C VAL A 180 4.46 1.88 -1.88
N GLY A 181 4.72 0.71 -1.32
CA GLY A 181 4.93 -0.52 -2.07
C GLY A 181 4.20 -1.69 -1.46
N LEU A 182 4.17 -2.81 -2.17
CA LEU A 182 3.60 -4.06 -1.68
C LEU A 182 4.47 -5.22 -2.14
N ILE A 183 4.82 -6.11 -1.20
CA ILE A 183 5.44 -7.39 -1.50
C ILE A 183 4.46 -8.53 -1.20
N TYR A 184 4.53 -9.60 -2.01
CA TYR A 184 3.60 -10.72 -1.89
C TYR A 184 4.25 -12.05 -2.25
N GLN A 185 3.92 -13.11 -1.55
CA GLN A 185 4.36 -14.46 -1.92
C GLN A 185 3.69 -14.89 -3.22
N LYS A 186 4.46 -15.06 -4.30
CA LYS A 186 3.95 -15.43 -5.64
C LYS A 186 3.16 -16.75 -5.64
N LYS A 187 3.50 -17.68 -4.76
CA LYS A 187 2.78 -18.96 -4.63
C LYS A 187 1.41 -18.85 -3.97
N ARG A 188 1.13 -17.74 -3.28
CA ARG A 188 -0.11 -17.55 -2.51
C ARG A 188 -1.00 -16.45 -3.06
N PHE A 189 -0.39 -15.40 -3.58
CA PHE A 189 -1.13 -14.26 -4.11
C PHE A 189 -0.83 -14.05 -5.59
N THR A 190 -1.88 -14.11 -6.40
CA THR A 190 -1.81 -13.81 -7.84
C THR A 190 -2.39 -12.43 -8.06
N VAL A 191 -1.54 -11.48 -8.43
CA VAL A 191 -1.97 -10.13 -8.82
C VAL A 191 -2.73 -10.21 -10.14
N THR A 192 -3.96 -9.70 -10.18
CA THR A 192 -4.79 -9.64 -11.39
C THR A 192 -4.83 -8.26 -11.99
N ASP A 193 -4.65 -7.22 -11.15
CA ASP A 193 -4.61 -5.83 -11.57
C ASP A 193 -3.92 -4.98 -10.50
N SER A 194 -3.22 -3.93 -10.91
CA SER A 194 -2.64 -2.96 -9.99
C SER A 194 -2.49 -1.59 -10.64
N TYR A 195 -2.67 -0.55 -9.85
CA TYR A 195 -2.52 0.84 -10.28
C TYR A 195 -2.36 1.76 -9.07
N LYS A 196 -2.07 3.02 -9.32
CA LYS A 196 -2.10 4.06 -8.30
C LYS A 196 -3.27 5.02 -8.52
N ARG A 197 -3.97 5.36 -7.45
CA ARG A 197 -4.95 6.45 -7.41
C ARG A 197 -4.22 7.72 -7.00
N GLU A 198 -4.00 8.61 -7.94
CA GLU A 198 -3.29 9.87 -7.70
C GLU A 198 -4.10 10.78 -6.77
N LEU A 199 -3.43 11.35 -5.75
CA LEU A 199 -3.99 12.34 -4.85
C LEU A 199 -3.63 13.74 -5.33
N VAL A 200 -4.56 14.39 -6.01
CA VAL A 200 -4.39 15.73 -6.57
C VAL A 200 -4.79 16.78 -5.54
N LEU A 201 -3.79 17.33 -4.86
CA LEU A 201 -3.98 18.31 -3.81
C LEU A 201 -3.58 19.72 -4.27
N TYR A 202 -4.17 20.73 -3.64
CA TYR A 202 -3.82 22.13 -3.84
C TYR A 202 -3.59 22.80 -2.49
N ASN A 203 -2.68 23.77 -2.45
CA ASN A 203 -2.49 24.62 -1.29
C ASN A 203 -3.48 25.79 -1.27
N ASP A 204 -3.41 26.61 -0.22
CA ASP A 204 -4.31 27.75 -0.04
C ASP A 204 -4.17 28.81 -1.14
N GLU A 205 -3.08 28.80 -1.89
CA GLU A 205 -2.81 29.68 -3.03
C GLU A 205 -3.29 29.08 -4.37
N GLY A 206 -3.92 27.91 -4.34
CA GLY A 206 -4.37 27.19 -5.53
C GLY A 206 -3.25 26.50 -6.31
N LYS A 207 -2.04 26.44 -5.76
CA LYS A 207 -0.92 25.70 -6.37
C LYS A 207 -1.02 24.23 -6.03
N ARG A 208 -0.74 23.38 -7.00
CA ARG A 208 -0.69 21.94 -6.79
C ARG A 208 0.39 21.57 -5.77
N THR A 209 0.04 20.69 -4.86
CA THR A 209 0.97 20.03 -3.93
C THR A 209 0.96 18.53 -4.19
N TYR A 210 2.12 17.93 -4.05
CA TYR A 210 2.33 16.51 -4.35
C TYR A 210 2.46 15.72 -3.07
N THR A 211 1.95 14.49 -3.09
CA THR A 211 1.96 13.57 -1.96
C THR A 211 2.00 12.13 -2.49
N ARG A 212 2.03 11.18 -1.59
CA ARG A 212 1.96 9.76 -1.92
C ARG A 212 0.58 9.43 -2.45
N ASP A 213 0.55 8.67 -3.53
CA ASP A 213 -0.67 8.16 -4.12
C ASP A 213 -1.15 6.91 -3.37
N ILE A 214 -2.41 6.55 -3.54
CA ILE A 214 -2.93 5.29 -3.00
C ILE A 214 -2.56 4.16 -3.97
N LEU A 215 -1.79 3.19 -3.52
CA LEU A 215 -1.51 1.99 -4.30
C LEU A 215 -2.69 1.01 -4.17
N VAL A 216 -3.25 0.59 -5.30
CA VAL A 216 -4.34 -0.39 -5.37
C VAL A 216 -3.83 -1.66 -6.02
N VAL A 217 -4.02 -2.79 -5.34
CA VAL A 217 -3.61 -4.11 -5.86
C VAL A 217 -4.77 -5.09 -5.71
N LYS A 218 -5.30 -5.57 -6.83
CA LYS A 218 -6.35 -6.59 -6.88
C LYS A 218 -5.74 -7.95 -7.19
N GLY A 219 -6.25 -9.00 -6.58
CA GLY A 219 -5.73 -10.34 -6.83
C GLY A 219 -6.51 -11.45 -6.13
N LEU A 220 -5.90 -12.64 -6.19
CA LEU A 220 -6.41 -13.85 -5.55
C LEU A 220 -5.42 -14.33 -4.49
N LEU A 221 -5.82 -14.29 -3.21
CA LEU A 221 -5.05 -14.83 -2.10
C LEU A 221 -5.54 -16.23 -1.78
N ASP A 222 -4.75 -17.25 -2.11
CA ASP A 222 -5.12 -18.66 -1.99
C ASP A 222 -6.48 -19.00 -2.66
N GLY A 223 -6.90 -18.21 -3.64
CA GLY A 223 -8.17 -18.33 -4.37
C GLY A 223 -9.23 -17.31 -3.98
N GLU A 224 -9.10 -16.65 -2.83
CA GLU A 224 -10.03 -15.62 -2.38
C GLU A 224 -9.76 -14.28 -3.07
N LYS A 225 -10.80 -13.64 -3.56
CA LYS A 225 -10.71 -12.32 -4.21
C LYS A 225 -10.46 -11.25 -3.17
N ILE A 226 -9.33 -10.57 -3.26
CA ILE A 226 -9.02 -9.43 -2.39
C ILE A 226 -8.59 -8.21 -3.20
N ALA A 227 -8.75 -7.03 -2.62
CA ALA A 227 -8.09 -5.80 -3.05
C ALA A 227 -7.41 -5.16 -1.84
N VAL A 228 -6.15 -4.79 -2.02
CA VAL A 228 -5.32 -4.14 -1.01
C VAL A 228 -5.07 -2.71 -1.42
N PHE A 229 -5.28 -1.79 -0.48
CA PHE A 229 -5.04 -0.35 -0.65
C PHE A 229 -3.94 0.07 0.31
N MET A 230 -2.79 0.47 -0.22
CA MET A 230 -1.71 1.01 0.58
C MET A 230 -1.79 2.52 0.65
N ASN A 231 -1.70 3.04 1.86
CA ASN A 231 -1.90 4.45 2.14
C ASN A 231 -0.71 5.04 2.92
N HIS A 232 -0.32 6.25 2.56
CA HIS A 232 0.48 7.12 3.39
C HIS A 232 -0.04 8.55 3.19
N TRP A 233 -1.00 8.93 4.00
CA TRP A 233 -1.72 10.20 3.83
C TRP A 233 -0.86 11.42 4.15
N PRO A 234 -1.30 12.62 3.74
CA PRO A 234 -0.60 13.86 4.07
C PRO A 234 -0.41 14.02 5.59
N SER A 235 0.83 14.32 5.99
CA SER A 235 1.18 14.48 7.40
C SER A 235 0.48 15.67 8.05
N ARG A 236 0.53 15.73 9.38
CA ARG A 236 0.07 16.88 10.17
C ARG A 236 1.01 18.09 10.11
N SER A 237 1.86 18.17 9.08
CA SER A 237 2.78 19.28 8.88
C SER A 237 2.06 20.63 8.82
N GLY A 238 2.56 21.60 9.55
CA GLY A 238 1.92 22.90 9.73
C GLY A 238 0.80 22.93 10.76
N GLY A 239 0.51 21.81 11.42
CA GLY A 239 -0.52 21.65 12.45
C GLY A 239 -1.67 20.77 11.99
N GLU A 240 -2.27 20.07 12.95
CA GLU A 240 -3.35 19.11 12.68
C GLU A 240 -4.54 19.76 11.99
N ALA A 241 -5.06 20.85 12.53
CA ALA A 241 -6.22 21.55 11.99
C ALA A 241 -5.96 22.11 10.56
N LYS A 242 -4.79 22.70 10.35
CA LYS A 242 -4.42 23.26 9.03
C LYS A 242 -4.29 22.19 7.95
N SER A 243 -3.80 21.04 8.31
CA SER A 243 -3.58 19.92 7.38
C SER A 243 -4.78 18.99 7.22
N GLN A 244 -5.83 19.13 8.06
CA GLN A 244 -6.97 18.22 8.09
C GLN A 244 -7.70 18.10 6.74
N ALA A 245 -7.86 19.21 6.02
CA ALA A 245 -8.53 19.21 4.72
C ALA A 245 -7.85 18.26 3.71
N ARG A 246 -6.52 18.17 3.72
CA ARG A 246 -5.76 17.29 2.85
C ARG A 246 -5.98 15.81 3.19
N ARG A 247 -6.07 15.46 4.48
CA ARG A 247 -6.39 14.09 4.90
C ARG A 247 -7.84 13.72 4.65
N ASN A 248 -8.76 14.68 4.81
CA ASN A 248 -10.17 14.47 4.43
C ASN A 248 -10.31 14.16 2.94
N PHE A 249 -9.55 14.87 2.09
CA PHE A 249 -9.51 14.60 0.65
C PHE A 249 -8.96 13.19 0.35
N ALA A 250 -7.85 12.81 1.00
CA ALA A 250 -7.28 11.46 0.82
C ALA A 250 -8.27 10.36 1.27
N ALA A 251 -8.97 10.59 2.38
CA ALA A 251 -10.02 9.70 2.88
C ALA A 251 -11.18 9.54 1.89
N GLN A 252 -11.62 10.65 1.30
CA GLN A 252 -12.68 10.63 0.28
C GLN A 252 -12.22 9.90 -0.98
N ALA A 253 -11.02 10.17 -1.48
CA ALA A 253 -10.47 9.50 -2.65
C ALA A 253 -10.32 7.98 -2.41
N LEU A 254 -9.88 7.56 -1.22
CA LEU A 254 -9.84 6.16 -0.85
C LEU A 254 -11.24 5.54 -0.82
N LYS A 255 -12.20 6.22 -0.20
CA LYS A 255 -13.58 5.74 -0.13
C LYS A 255 -14.19 5.55 -1.52
N GLU A 256 -14.03 6.53 -2.41
CA GLU A 256 -14.50 6.45 -3.80
C GLU A 256 -13.92 5.23 -4.52
N GLU A 257 -12.64 4.95 -4.35
CA GLU A 257 -11.99 3.81 -4.98
C GLU A 257 -12.44 2.47 -4.38
N MET A 258 -12.57 2.40 -3.05
CA MET A 258 -13.08 1.21 -2.37
C MET A 258 -14.55 0.94 -2.73
N ASP A 259 -15.40 1.96 -2.76
CA ASP A 259 -16.80 1.83 -3.13
C ASP A 259 -16.98 1.39 -4.59
N LYS A 260 -16.17 1.92 -5.49
CA LYS A 260 -16.14 1.51 -6.90
C LYS A 260 -15.84 0.02 -7.03
N ILE A 261 -14.76 -0.46 -6.39
CA ILE A 261 -14.38 -1.87 -6.46
C ILE A 261 -15.45 -2.76 -5.78
N ARG A 262 -16.04 -2.32 -4.68
CA ARG A 262 -17.14 -3.01 -4.01
C ARG A 262 -18.40 -3.12 -4.90
N ALA A 263 -18.69 -2.09 -5.66
CA ALA A 263 -19.82 -2.10 -6.60
C ALA A 263 -19.56 -3.02 -7.81
N GLU A 264 -18.32 -3.07 -8.29
CA GLU A 264 -17.90 -3.95 -9.40
C GLU A 264 -17.89 -5.44 -9.00
N ASP A 265 -17.48 -5.75 -7.77
CA ASP A 265 -17.33 -7.12 -7.25
C ASP A 265 -17.64 -7.14 -5.74
N PRO A 266 -18.92 -7.29 -5.34
CA PRO A 266 -19.35 -7.25 -3.94
C PRO A 266 -18.73 -8.34 -3.05
N ASP A 267 -18.31 -9.45 -3.64
CA ASP A 267 -17.69 -10.57 -2.92
C ASP A 267 -16.21 -10.32 -2.62
N ARG A 268 -15.60 -9.33 -3.26
CA ARG A 268 -14.19 -9.02 -3.06
C ARG A 268 -13.95 -8.42 -1.69
N ILE A 269 -13.05 -9.02 -0.94
CA ILE A 269 -12.59 -8.49 0.35
C ILE A 269 -11.70 -7.28 0.11
N LEU A 270 -12.02 -6.15 0.74
CA LEU A 270 -11.23 -4.93 0.68
C LEU A 270 -10.44 -4.75 1.96
N ILE A 271 -9.13 -4.52 1.82
CA ILE A 271 -8.19 -4.31 2.92
C ILE A 271 -7.42 -3.02 2.65
N SER A 272 -7.69 -1.98 3.41
CA SER A 272 -6.95 -0.74 3.37
C SER A 272 -6.03 -0.65 4.58
N MET A 273 -4.76 -0.36 4.36
CA MET A 273 -3.77 -0.31 5.43
C MET A 273 -2.68 0.73 5.16
N GLY A 274 -2.06 1.21 6.22
CA GLY A 274 -0.97 2.15 6.13
C GLY A 274 -0.97 3.21 7.22
N ASP A 275 -0.15 4.26 7.00
CA ASP A 275 -0.08 5.45 7.81
C ASP A 275 -1.11 6.49 7.32
N TYR A 276 -2.18 6.64 8.08
CA TYR A 276 -3.24 7.60 7.77
C TYR A 276 -2.96 9.01 8.31
N ASN A 277 -1.88 9.20 9.07
CA ASN A 277 -1.55 10.46 9.73
C ASN A 277 -2.71 11.07 10.55
N ASP A 278 -3.71 10.27 10.87
CA ASP A 278 -4.88 10.58 11.68
C ASP A 278 -5.26 9.40 12.57
N ASP A 279 -5.84 9.68 13.71
CA ASP A 279 -6.31 8.65 14.63
C ASP A 279 -7.62 8.01 14.16
N PRO A 280 -7.97 6.79 14.60
CA PRO A 280 -9.21 6.11 14.23
C PRO A 280 -10.50 6.90 14.47
N VAL A 281 -10.45 7.90 15.33
CA VAL A 281 -11.57 8.79 15.68
C VAL A 281 -11.59 10.10 14.91
N SER A 282 -10.55 10.38 14.12
CA SER A 282 -10.43 11.64 13.36
C SER A 282 -11.51 11.78 12.30
N PRO A 283 -11.88 13.02 11.93
CA PRO A 283 -12.92 13.28 10.93
C PRO A 283 -12.68 12.55 9.61
N SER A 284 -11.42 12.47 9.13
CA SER A 284 -11.06 11.77 7.90
C SER A 284 -11.52 10.31 7.90
N LEU A 285 -11.29 9.59 9.00
CA LEU A 285 -11.67 8.17 9.13
C LEU A 285 -13.18 8.01 9.32
N LYS A 286 -13.78 8.80 10.22
CA LYS A 286 -15.19 8.65 10.58
C LYS A 286 -16.14 9.24 9.54
N ASN A 287 -15.89 10.49 9.13
CA ASN A 287 -16.86 11.23 8.35
C ASN A 287 -16.64 11.09 6.84
N TYR A 288 -15.40 10.96 6.39
CA TYR A 288 -15.05 10.89 4.98
C TYR A 288 -14.85 9.46 4.50
N LEU A 289 -14.05 8.64 5.18
CA LEU A 289 -13.88 7.22 4.83
C LEU A 289 -15.08 6.38 5.28
N LYS A 290 -15.84 6.85 6.28
CA LYS A 290 -16.98 6.11 6.85
C LYS A 290 -16.57 4.78 7.49
N ALA A 291 -15.43 4.78 8.18
CA ALA A 291 -14.94 3.63 8.94
C ALA A 291 -15.43 3.68 10.38
N VAL A 292 -15.99 2.56 10.85
CA VAL A 292 -16.52 2.42 12.21
C VAL A 292 -15.65 1.53 13.08
N GLY A 293 -15.77 1.68 14.39
CA GLY A 293 -15.01 0.92 15.40
C GLY A 293 -15.81 -0.18 16.08
N ASP A 294 -17.12 -0.24 15.88
CA ASP A 294 -17.98 -1.33 16.36
C ASP A 294 -18.66 -2.02 15.15
N LYS A 295 -18.62 -3.36 15.13
CA LYS A 295 -19.27 -4.16 14.08
C LYS A 295 -20.77 -3.87 13.98
N LYS A 296 -21.42 -3.45 15.09
CA LYS A 296 -22.86 -3.12 15.11
C LYS A 296 -23.20 -1.84 14.34
N GLU A 297 -22.22 -0.97 14.12
CA GLU A 297 -22.40 0.26 13.37
C GLU A 297 -22.25 0.06 11.84
N LEU A 298 -21.82 -1.14 11.42
CA LEU A 298 -21.66 -1.46 10.00
C LEU A 298 -22.99 -1.44 9.27
N SER A 299 -23.07 -0.62 8.24
CA SER A 299 -24.25 -0.40 7.41
C SER A 299 -23.81 -0.06 5.98
N GLU A 300 -24.77 0.15 5.07
CA GLU A 300 -24.45 0.63 3.73
C GLU A 300 -23.84 2.04 3.74
N GLU A 301 -24.17 2.88 4.70
CA GLU A 301 -23.57 4.20 4.88
C GLU A 301 -22.16 4.12 5.49
N TYR A 302 -21.93 3.13 6.36
CA TYR A 302 -20.65 2.90 7.06
C TYR A 302 -20.13 1.50 6.77
N PRO A 303 -19.64 1.24 5.55
CA PRO A 303 -19.35 -0.11 5.07
C PRO A 303 -18.00 -0.67 5.54
N TYR A 304 -17.17 0.14 6.21
CA TYR A 304 -15.80 -0.22 6.55
C TYR A 304 -15.59 -0.30 8.06
N TYR A 305 -14.82 -1.31 8.47
CA TYR A 305 -14.50 -1.57 9.87
C TYR A 305 -13.02 -1.30 10.14
N ASN A 306 -12.74 -0.45 11.11
CA ASN A 306 -11.37 -0.14 11.54
C ASN A 306 -10.93 -1.10 12.65
N LEU A 307 -10.02 -2.01 12.32
CA LEU A 307 -9.51 -3.02 13.24
C LEU A 307 -8.74 -2.43 14.42
N MET A 308 -8.18 -1.23 14.26
CA MET A 308 -7.33 -0.57 15.26
C MET A 308 -8.13 0.30 16.23
N TYR A 309 -9.41 0.55 15.97
CA TYR A 309 -10.23 1.47 16.79
C TYR A 309 -10.27 1.09 18.27
N LYS A 310 -10.47 -0.20 18.57
CA LYS A 310 -10.51 -0.68 19.96
C LYS A 310 -9.15 -0.57 20.65
N MET A 311 -8.07 -0.83 19.92
CA MET A 311 -6.70 -0.66 20.44
C MET A 311 -6.42 0.79 20.77
N TYR A 312 -6.80 1.72 19.90
CA TYR A 312 -6.72 3.16 20.18
C TYR A 312 -7.49 3.54 21.46
N LYS A 313 -8.71 3.05 21.63
CA LYS A 313 -9.51 3.30 22.84
C LYS A 313 -8.89 2.72 24.11
N GLN A 314 -8.00 1.74 23.99
CA GLN A 314 -7.22 1.16 25.08
C GLN A 314 -5.88 1.88 25.33
N GLY A 315 -5.60 2.95 24.57
CA GLY A 315 -4.37 3.73 24.72
C GLY A 315 -3.18 3.19 23.92
N VAL A 316 -3.39 2.23 23.01
CA VAL A 316 -2.33 1.78 22.10
C VAL A 316 -2.04 2.88 21.08
N ALA A 317 -0.78 3.13 20.82
CA ALA A 317 -0.30 4.13 19.88
C ALA A 317 0.79 3.54 18.98
N SER A 318 0.89 4.04 17.76
CA SER A 318 2.01 3.77 16.85
C SER A 318 3.03 4.91 16.83
N LEU A 319 2.64 6.11 17.30
CA LEU A 319 3.50 7.29 17.33
C LEU A 319 3.26 8.10 18.61
N GLY A 320 4.34 8.55 19.25
CA GLY A 320 4.31 9.58 20.29
C GLY A 320 4.75 10.93 19.72
N TYR A 321 3.91 11.95 19.78
CA TYR A 321 4.25 13.29 19.36
C TYR A 321 3.86 14.32 20.41
N ARG A 322 4.83 15.09 20.96
CA ARG A 322 4.63 16.08 22.01
C ARG A 322 3.84 15.50 23.20
N ASP A 323 4.29 14.36 23.68
CA ASP A 323 3.68 13.61 24.82
C ASP A 323 2.24 13.12 24.58
N ALA A 324 1.73 13.23 23.35
CA ALA A 324 0.44 12.69 22.96
C ALA A 324 0.63 11.39 22.16
N PRO A 325 -0.01 10.28 22.60
CA PRO A 325 -0.02 9.03 21.83
C PRO A 325 -1.00 9.14 20.66
N ASN A 326 -0.58 8.72 19.47
CA ASN A 326 -1.42 8.66 18.28
C ASN A 326 -1.32 7.27 17.63
N LEU A 327 -2.41 6.80 17.01
CA LEU A 327 -2.46 5.54 16.29
C LEU A 327 -2.74 5.80 14.81
N PHE A 328 -1.68 6.16 14.07
CA PHE A 328 -1.77 6.51 12.66
C PHE A 328 -1.71 5.30 11.73
N ASP A 329 -1.03 4.26 12.20
CA ASP A 329 -0.87 2.99 11.48
C ASP A 329 -2.12 2.14 11.70
N GLN A 330 -2.92 1.95 10.63
CA GLN A 330 -4.22 1.33 10.75
C GLN A 330 -4.49 0.31 9.64
N ILE A 331 -5.38 -0.64 9.96
CA ILE A 331 -5.96 -1.58 9.01
C ILE A 331 -7.47 -1.44 9.05
N ILE A 332 -8.06 -1.20 7.89
CA ILE A 332 -9.48 -1.01 7.70
C ILE A 332 -9.96 -2.02 6.66
N VAL A 333 -11.06 -2.69 6.95
CA VAL A 333 -11.56 -3.77 6.08
C VAL A 333 -13.03 -3.57 5.72
N SER A 334 -13.44 -4.14 4.61
CA SER A 334 -14.85 -4.24 4.24
C SER A 334 -15.59 -5.24 5.13
N LYS A 335 -16.91 -5.08 5.25
CA LYS A 335 -17.77 -5.92 6.10
C LYS A 335 -17.60 -7.42 5.82
N ASN A 336 -17.49 -7.82 4.55
CA ASN A 336 -17.33 -9.22 4.14
C ASN A 336 -15.97 -9.85 4.51
N ALA A 337 -15.01 -9.05 4.99
CA ALA A 337 -13.78 -9.57 5.59
C ALA A 337 -13.97 -10.10 7.02
N LEU A 338 -15.10 -9.78 7.63
CA LEU A 338 -15.38 -10.14 9.01
C LEU A 338 -16.23 -11.41 9.05
N SER A 339 -15.77 -12.41 9.80
CA SER A 339 -16.62 -13.58 10.07
C SER A 339 -17.83 -13.19 10.90
N ASP A 340 -18.94 -13.89 10.68
CA ASP A 340 -20.17 -13.72 11.45
C ASP A 340 -20.08 -14.28 12.89
N ASN A 341 -18.90 -14.67 13.35
CA ASN A 341 -18.65 -15.23 14.67
C ASN A 341 -18.32 -14.17 15.72
#